data_81b3d35cbb210bd93768b18999d37032
#
_entry.id   81b3d35cbb210bd93768b18999d37032
#
_cell.length_a   1.000
_cell.length_b   1.000
_cell.length_c   1.000
_cell.angle_alpha   90.00
_cell.angle_beta   90.00
_cell.angle_gamma   90.00
#
_symmetry.space_group_name_H-M   'P 1'
#
loop_
_entity.id
_entity.type
_entity.pdbx_description
1 polymer ?
#
loop_
_entity_poly.entity_id
_entity_poly.type
_entity_poly.pdbx_seq_one_letter_code
_entity_poly.pdbx_strand_id
1 'polypeptide(L)'
;TRWISSAASDVYKRQVKEPSKDETVKILEGLKTYYEEHHNIKYSPEAIISAVELSNKYIGDRKLPDKAIDVIDEAGASQYLLPEEKRKKIILSKDIEAVVALMARIPTKSVNQSDKNSLKNLERDLKNFVFGQDKAIEELSSSIKLARAGLREDGKPIGSYLFSGPTGVGKTEVAKQLSNTLGIKLLRFDMSEYM
;
A
#
# COMPACT_ATOMS: atom_id res chain seq x y z
N THR A 1 16.53 -36.62 46.95
CA THR A 1 15.95 -35.31 46.61
C THR A 1 15.03 -35.50 45.42
N ARG A 2 13.73 -35.52 45.70
CA ARG A 2 12.69 -35.73 44.72
C ARG A 2 12.47 -34.43 43.96
N TRP A 3 12.73 -34.44 42.71
CA TRP A 3 12.33 -33.36 41.81
C TRP A 3 10.81 -33.41 41.67
N ILE A 4 10.14 -32.42 42.21
CA ILE A 4 8.74 -32.20 41.98
C ILE A 4 8.68 -31.65 40.54
N SER A 5 8.30 -32.53 39.62
CA SER A 5 7.86 -32.11 38.30
C SER A 5 6.66 -31.20 38.52
N SER A 6 6.90 -29.90 38.47
CA SER A 6 5.84 -28.92 38.26
C SER A 6 5.11 -29.35 37.00
N ALA A 7 3.87 -29.75 37.15
CA ALA A 7 2.98 -29.90 36.05
C ALA A 7 2.94 -28.53 35.34
N ALA A 8 3.79 -28.41 34.36
CA ALA A 8 3.69 -27.27 33.41
C ALA A 8 2.27 -27.38 32.86
N SER A 9 1.44 -26.43 33.21
CA SER A 9 0.14 -26.30 32.57
C SER A 9 0.44 -26.25 31.07
N ASP A 10 -0.08 -27.20 30.32
CA ASP A 10 0.06 -27.26 28.87
C ASP A 10 -0.52 -25.96 28.30
N VAL A 11 0.37 -25.01 28.00
CA VAL A 11 -0.02 -23.79 27.31
C VAL A 11 -0.27 -24.21 25.89
N TYR A 12 -1.52 -24.45 25.53
CA TYR A 12 -1.93 -24.66 24.16
C TYR A 12 -1.75 -23.36 23.37
N LYS A 13 -0.62 -23.23 22.69
CA LYS A 13 -0.41 -22.16 21.69
C LYS A 13 -1.19 -22.53 20.43
N ARG A 14 -2.39 -22.01 20.31
CA ARG A 14 -3.14 -22.04 19.05
C ARG A 14 -2.86 -20.77 18.29
N GLN A 15 -2.13 -20.88 17.18
CA GLN A 15 -1.86 -19.75 16.32
C GLN A 15 -3.13 -19.40 15.54
N VAL A 16 -3.61 -18.18 15.73
CA VAL A 16 -4.69 -17.61 14.92
C VAL A 16 -4.08 -17.10 13.63
N LYS A 17 -4.57 -17.59 12.51
CA LYS A 17 -4.12 -17.14 11.17
C LYS A 17 -4.78 -15.82 10.80
N GLU A 18 -4.07 -15.02 10.02
CA GLU A 18 -4.63 -13.82 9.37
C GLU A 18 -5.80 -14.26 8.46
N PRO A 19 -6.97 -13.58 8.52
CA PRO A 19 -8.09 -13.92 7.67
C PRO A 19 -7.79 -13.60 6.21
N SER A 20 -8.38 -14.35 5.31
CA SER A 20 -8.36 -14.07 3.89
C SER A 20 -9.12 -12.77 3.55
N LYS A 21 -8.95 -12.26 2.33
CA LYS A 21 -9.69 -11.07 1.88
C LYS A 21 -11.21 -11.27 1.95
N ASP A 22 -11.70 -12.42 1.50
CA ASP A 22 -13.12 -12.73 1.50
C ASP A 22 -13.70 -12.85 2.91
N GLU A 23 -12.96 -13.45 3.82
CA GLU A 23 -13.31 -13.49 5.24
C GLU A 23 -13.30 -12.10 5.87
N THR A 24 -12.32 -11.26 5.50
CA THR A 24 -12.25 -9.87 5.96
C THR A 24 -13.42 -9.05 5.48
N VAL A 25 -13.86 -9.20 4.23
CA VAL A 25 -15.07 -8.52 3.72
C VAL A 25 -16.28 -8.89 4.58
N LYS A 26 -16.48 -10.17 4.90
CA LYS A 26 -17.59 -10.61 5.77
C LYS A 26 -17.48 -10.05 7.18
N ILE A 27 -16.28 -9.93 7.74
CA ILE A 27 -16.04 -9.30 9.03
C ILE A 27 -16.46 -7.83 8.98
N LEU A 28 -16.04 -7.10 7.95
CA LEU A 28 -16.39 -5.69 7.79
C LEU A 28 -17.89 -5.48 7.55
N GLU A 29 -18.53 -6.37 6.80
CA GLU A 29 -19.99 -6.34 6.63
C GLU A 29 -20.72 -6.51 7.97
N GLY A 30 -20.22 -7.37 8.84
CA GLY A 30 -20.75 -7.55 10.19
C GLY A 30 -20.55 -6.32 11.09
N LEU A 31 -19.44 -5.61 10.93
CA LEU A 31 -19.12 -4.40 11.68
C LEU A 31 -19.72 -3.13 11.09
N LYS A 32 -20.16 -3.18 9.83
CA LYS A 32 -20.63 -2.04 9.06
C LYS A 32 -21.68 -1.21 9.81
N THR A 33 -22.71 -1.84 10.36
CA THR A 33 -23.79 -1.13 11.06
C THR A 33 -23.28 -0.33 12.25
N TYR A 34 -22.32 -0.88 12.99
CA TYR A 34 -21.70 -0.20 14.13
C TYR A 34 -20.99 1.10 13.70
N TYR A 35 -20.18 1.05 12.64
CA TYR A 35 -19.47 2.23 12.12
C TYR A 35 -20.42 3.22 11.42
N GLU A 36 -21.47 2.74 10.76
CA GLU A 36 -22.52 3.59 10.17
C GLU A 36 -23.25 4.41 11.22
N GLU A 37 -23.60 3.79 12.35
CA GLU A 37 -24.25 4.48 13.48
C GLU A 37 -23.28 5.45 14.18
N HIS A 38 -22.01 5.01 14.39
CA HIS A 38 -21.01 5.82 15.07
C HIS A 38 -20.68 7.11 14.31
N HIS A 39 -20.52 7.01 12.99
CA HIS A 39 -20.17 8.15 12.13
C HIS A 39 -21.37 8.83 11.46
N ASN A 40 -22.60 8.36 11.70
CA ASN A 40 -23.83 8.85 11.09
C ASN A 40 -23.74 8.96 9.55
N ILE A 41 -23.21 7.92 8.93
CA ILE A 41 -23.01 7.78 7.48
C ILE A 41 -23.39 6.37 7.03
N LYS A 42 -23.33 6.10 5.72
CA LYS A 42 -23.50 4.76 5.15
C LYS A 42 -22.32 4.40 4.26
N TYR A 43 -21.94 3.12 4.24
CA TYR A 43 -20.91 2.59 3.34
C TYR A 43 -21.57 1.84 2.20
N SER A 44 -21.17 2.12 0.96
CA SER A 44 -21.61 1.29 -0.17
C SER A 44 -20.93 -0.09 -0.12
N PRO A 45 -21.52 -1.14 -0.68
CA PRO A 45 -20.88 -2.46 -0.72
C PRO A 45 -19.51 -2.42 -1.39
N GLU A 46 -19.39 -1.64 -2.48
CA GLU A 46 -18.12 -1.45 -3.19
C GLU A 46 -17.07 -0.75 -2.32
N ALA A 47 -17.46 0.14 -1.41
CA ALA A 47 -16.54 0.79 -0.48
C ALA A 47 -15.92 -0.21 0.49
N ILE A 48 -16.69 -1.17 1.02
CA ILE A 48 -16.19 -2.22 1.91
C ILE A 48 -15.19 -3.13 1.18
N ILE A 49 -15.51 -3.57 -0.02
CA ILE A 49 -14.59 -4.38 -0.85
C ILE A 49 -13.30 -3.60 -1.13
N SER A 50 -13.43 -2.33 -1.54
CA SER A 50 -12.28 -1.46 -1.82
C SER A 50 -11.41 -1.24 -0.59
N ALA A 51 -12.00 -1.11 0.61
CA ALA A 51 -11.25 -0.96 1.86
C ALA A 51 -10.35 -2.18 2.13
N VAL A 52 -10.85 -3.39 1.90
CA VAL A 52 -10.07 -4.62 2.06
C VAL A 52 -8.98 -4.74 1.00
N GLU A 53 -9.31 -4.54 -0.27
CA GLU A 53 -8.37 -4.71 -1.38
C GLU A 53 -7.24 -3.68 -1.32
N LEU A 54 -7.59 -2.39 -1.13
CA LEU A 54 -6.62 -1.30 -1.15
C LEU A 54 -5.76 -1.28 0.12
N SER A 55 -6.34 -1.54 1.29
CA SER A 55 -5.56 -1.66 2.52
C SER A 55 -4.57 -2.81 2.42
N ASN A 56 -4.99 -3.97 1.86
CA ASN A 56 -4.10 -5.10 1.68
C ASN A 56 -2.97 -4.83 0.67
N LYS A 57 -3.23 -3.99 -0.33
CA LYS A 57 -2.26 -3.66 -1.39
C LYS A 57 -1.26 -2.59 -0.96
N TYR A 58 -1.70 -1.59 -0.22
CA TYR A 58 -0.92 -0.37 0.02
C TYR A 58 -0.49 -0.16 1.48
N ILE A 59 -1.17 -0.79 2.46
CA ILE A 59 -0.82 -0.69 3.88
C ILE A 59 -0.10 -1.97 4.30
N GLY A 60 1.21 -1.88 4.52
CA GLY A 60 2.07 -3.05 4.81
C GLY A 60 2.41 -3.26 6.28
N ASP A 61 2.23 -2.26 7.12
CA ASP A 61 2.64 -2.24 8.52
C ASP A 61 1.66 -2.93 9.47
N ARG A 62 0.45 -3.24 9.01
CA ARG A 62 -0.59 -3.93 9.77
C ARG A 62 -1.16 -5.13 9.01
N LYS A 63 -1.79 -6.04 9.74
CA LYS A 63 -2.44 -7.25 9.22
C LYS A 63 -3.94 -7.05 9.01
N LEU A 64 -4.56 -7.90 8.19
CA LEU A 64 -6.00 -8.01 8.12
C LEU A 64 -6.52 -8.71 9.41
N PRO A 65 -7.71 -8.34 9.93
CA PRO A 65 -8.66 -7.35 9.39
C PRO A 65 -8.36 -5.91 9.81
N ASP A 66 -7.45 -5.66 10.77
CA ASP A 66 -7.26 -4.37 11.44
C ASP A 66 -7.04 -3.22 10.47
N LYS A 67 -6.14 -3.38 9.50
CA LYS A 67 -5.87 -2.31 8.51
C LYS A 67 -7.09 -1.93 7.65
N ALA A 68 -7.99 -2.87 7.40
CA ALA A 68 -9.21 -2.59 6.65
C ALA A 68 -10.27 -1.93 7.52
N ILE A 69 -10.33 -2.30 8.81
CA ILE A 69 -11.17 -1.64 9.82
C ILE A 69 -10.73 -0.19 9.99
N ASP A 70 -9.42 0.07 10.15
CA ASP A 70 -8.87 1.43 10.26
C ASP A 70 -9.26 2.30 9.05
N VAL A 71 -9.26 1.74 7.84
CA VAL A 71 -9.63 2.48 6.63
C VAL A 71 -11.12 2.90 6.64
N ILE A 72 -12.03 2.02 7.06
CA ILE A 72 -13.47 2.39 7.13
C ILE A 72 -13.72 3.39 8.26
N ASP A 73 -13.05 3.24 9.39
CA ASP A 73 -13.15 4.16 10.52
C ASP A 73 -12.63 5.56 10.13
N GLU A 74 -11.45 5.66 9.55
CA GLU A 74 -10.87 6.92 9.08
C GLU A 74 -11.72 7.57 7.99
N ALA A 75 -12.31 6.75 7.09
CA ALA A 75 -13.22 7.27 6.06
C ALA A 75 -14.47 7.91 6.68
N GLY A 76 -15.01 7.33 7.74
CA GLY A 76 -16.08 7.91 8.51
C GLY A 76 -15.66 9.17 9.26
N ALA A 77 -14.58 9.10 10.00
CA ALA A 77 -14.04 10.20 10.79
C ALA A 77 -13.70 11.42 9.92
N SER A 78 -13.16 11.21 8.72
CA SER A 78 -12.81 12.29 7.79
C SER A 78 -14.00 13.19 7.42
N GLN A 79 -15.24 12.68 7.47
CA GLN A 79 -16.42 13.47 7.17
C GLN A 79 -16.69 14.53 8.27
N TYR A 80 -16.30 14.27 9.51
CA TYR A 80 -16.47 15.27 10.59
C TYR A 80 -15.54 16.47 10.43
N LEU A 81 -14.41 16.31 9.75
CA LEU A 81 -13.46 17.39 9.47
C LEU A 81 -13.96 18.33 8.36
N LEU A 82 -14.98 17.92 7.62
CA LEU A 82 -15.59 18.74 6.57
C LEU A 82 -16.71 19.62 7.14
N PRO A 83 -16.92 20.84 6.58
CA PRO A 83 -18.11 21.64 6.86
C PRO A 83 -19.39 20.83 6.59
N GLU A 84 -20.44 21.04 7.38
CA GLU A 84 -21.70 20.27 7.29
C GLU A 84 -22.26 20.19 5.88
N GLU A 85 -22.19 21.28 5.13
CA GLU A 85 -22.66 21.37 3.74
C GLU A 85 -21.93 20.44 2.77
N LYS A 86 -20.70 20.03 3.10
CA LYS A 86 -19.84 19.17 2.27
C LYS A 86 -19.75 17.74 2.76
N ARG A 87 -20.37 17.42 3.91
CA ARG A 87 -20.38 16.07 4.47
C ARG A 87 -21.20 15.13 3.59
N LYS A 88 -20.61 14.00 3.25
CA LYS A 88 -21.27 12.96 2.51
C LYS A 88 -22.00 12.03 3.47
N LYS A 89 -23.24 11.68 3.15
CA LYS A 89 -24.00 10.68 3.90
C LYS A 89 -23.68 9.25 3.47
N ILE A 90 -23.07 9.08 2.28
CA ILE A 90 -22.71 7.77 1.73
C ILE A 90 -21.26 7.82 1.30
N ILE A 91 -20.46 6.89 1.81
CA ILE A 91 -19.07 6.68 1.44
C ILE A 91 -18.99 5.71 0.26
N LEU A 92 -18.34 6.15 -0.79
CA LEU A 92 -18.12 5.39 -2.02
C LEU A 92 -16.68 4.87 -2.10
N SER A 93 -16.42 3.97 -3.05
CA SER A 93 -15.07 3.45 -3.34
C SER A 93 -14.03 4.56 -3.52
N LYS A 94 -14.37 5.66 -4.18
CA LYS A 94 -13.47 6.82 -4.39
C LYS A 94 -13.05 7.51 -3.08
N ASP A 95 -13.93 7.52 -2.09
CA ASP A 95 -13.63 8.12 -0.79
C ASP A 95 -12.64 7.23 -0.03
N ILE A 96 -12.81 5.92 -0.10
CA ILE A 96 -11.87 4.92 0.43
C ILE A 96 -10.50 5.04 -0.25
N GLU A 97 -10.46 5.21 -1.58
CA GLU A 97 -9.21 5.42 -2.32
C GLU A 97 -8.45 6.65 -1.82
N ALA A 98 -9.15 7.75 -1.56
CA ALA A 98 -8.55 8.97 -1.03
C ALA A 98 -7.98 8.76 0.39
N VAL A 99 -8.70 8.05 1.25
CA VAL A 99 -8.27 7.73 2.62
C VAL A 99 -7.06 6.81 2.61
N VAL A 100 -7.09 5.73 1.82
CA VAL A 100 -5.94 4.82 1.68
C VAL A 100 -4.72 5.55 1.13
N ALA A 101 -4.90 6.44 0.15
CA ALA A 101 -3.81 7.26 -0.38
C ALA A 101 -3.17 8.13 0.70
N LEU A 102 -3.98 8.72 1.59
CA LEU A 102 -3.50 9.51 2.71
C LEU A 102 -2.75 8.65 3.73
N MET A 103 -3.34 7.54 4.17
CA MET A 103 -2.76 6.62 5.15
C MET A 103 -1.44 5.99 4.65
N ALA A 104 -1.43 5.54 3.40
CA ALA A 104 -0.25 4.95 2.76
C ALA A 104 0.77 5.99 2.26
N ARG A 105 0.46 7.30 2.37
CA ARG A 105 1.28 8.41 1.89
C ARG A 105 1.63 8.32 0.40
N ILE A 106 0.68 7.88 -0.41
CA ILE A 106 0.82 7.77 -1.87
C ILE A 106 -0.11 8.77 -2.56
N PRO A 107 0.25 9.26 -3.77
CA PRO A 107 -0.65 10.11 -4.55
C PRO A 107 -1.96 9.38 -4.89
N THR A 108 -3.09 10.06 -4.77
CA THR A 108 -4.43 9.49 -5.08
C THR A 108 -4.54 8.97 -6.51
N LYS A 109 -3.82 9.59 -7.46
CA LYS A 109 -3.76 9.12 -8.85
C LYS A 109 -3.17 7.71 -9.00
N SER A 110 -2.30 7.29 -8.09
CA SER A 110 -1.65 5.97 -8.12
C SER A 110 -2.58 4.85 -7.67
N VAL A 111 -3.57 5.16 -6.86
CA VAL A 111 -4.56 4.18 -6.38
C VAL A 111 -5.53 3.80 -7.50
N ASN A 112 -5.86 4.76 -8.37
CA ASN A 112 -6.82 4.62 -9.47
C ASN A 112 -6.21 4.09 -10.77
N GLN A 113 -4.88 4.17 -10.96
CA GLN A 113 -4.24 3.66 -12.16
C GLN A 113 -4.10 2.14 -12.07
N SER A 114 -4.57 1.46 -13.11
CA SER A 114 -4.26 0.05 -13.32
C SER A 114 -2.74 -0.12 -13.36
N ASP A 115 -2.14 -0.69 -12.31
CA ASP A 115 -0.70 -1.00 -12.22
C ASP A 115 -0.19 -1.69 -13.49
N LYS A 116 -1.03 -2.51 -14.14
CA LYS A 116 -0.72 -3.19 -15.40
C LYS A 116 -0.31 -2.23 -16.52
N ASN A 117 -1.02 -1.10 -16.68
CA ASN A 117 -0.73 -0.16 -17.76
C ASN A 117 0.54 0.65 -17.46
N SER A 118 0.73 1.08 -16.21
CA SER A 118 1.96 1.78 -15.81
C SER A 118 3.19 0.89 -15.97
N LEU A 119 3.09 -0.38 -15.57
CA LEU A 119 4.19 -1.35 -15.72
C LEU A 119 4.45 -1.73 -17.18
N LYS A 120 3.41 -1.81 -18.02
CA LYS A 120 3.56 -2.11 -19.44
C LYS A 120 4.35 -1.02 -20.16
N ASN A 121 4.10 0.23 -19.84
CA ASN A 121 4.72 1.39 -20.47
C ASN A 121 5.99 1.89 -19.77
N LEU A 122 6.34 1.34 -18.60
CA LEU A 122 7.42 1.80 -17.73
C LEU A 122 8.74 2.06 -18.48
N GLU A 123 9.17 1.12 -19.28
CA GLU A 123 10.42 1.20 -20.04
C GLU A 123 10.39 2.35 -21.05
N ARG A 124 9.31 2.44 -21.83
CA ARG A 124 9.13 3.51 -22.82
C ARG A 124 9.09 4.88 -22.15
N ASP A 125 8.37 4.99 -21.04
CA ASP A 125 8.20 6.25 -20.35
C ASP A 125 9.51 6.70 -19.70
N LEU A 126 10.33 5.79 -19.16
CA LEU A 126 11.67 6.11 -18.67
C LEU A 126 12.61 6.54 -19.79
N LYS A 127 12.60 5.85 -20.94
CA LYS A 127 13.43 6.20 -22.12
C LYS A 127 13.09 7.57 -22.70
N ASN A 128 11.88 8.08 -22.51
CA ASN A 128 11.49 9.43 -22.92
C ASN A 128 12.17 10.55 -22.13
N PHE A 129 12.62 10.27 -20.91
CA PHE A 129 13.24 11.27 -20.03
C PHE A 129 14.74 11.04 -19.80
N VAL A 130 15.22 9.81 -19.91
CA VAL A 130 16.62 9.46 -19.67
C VAL A 130 17.22 8.88 -20.93
N PHE A 131 18.10 9.63 -21.57
CA PHE A 131 18.71 9.26 -22.84
C PHE A 131 20.06 8.55 -22.63
N GLY A 132 20.37 7.60 -23.52
CA GLY A 132 21.65 6.91 -23.55
C GLY A 132 21.86 5.88 -22.43
N GLN A 133 20.80 5.51 -21.70
CA GLN A 133 20.85 4.51 -20.62
C GLN A 133 19.92 3.33 -20.90
N ASP A 134 19.71 2.98 -22.15
CA ASP A 134 18.73 1.98 -22.59
C ASP A 134 18.87 0.64 -21.87
N LYS A 135 20.10 0.10 -21.78
CA LYS A 135 20.39 -1.16 -21.09
C LYS A 135 19.98 -1.13 -19.62
N ALA A 136 20.38 -0.08 -18.90
CA ALA A 136 20.09 0.05 -17.47
C ALA A 136 18.56 0.20 -17.24
N ILE A 137 17.86 0.93 -18.10
CA ILE A 137 16.40 1.11 -18.03
C ILE A 137 15.69 -0.22 -18.32
N GLU A 138 16.16 -0.99 -19.29
CA GLU A 138 15.58 -2.28 -19.67
C GLU A 138 15.72 -3.31 -18.54
N GLU A 139 16.92 -3.44 -17.95
CA GLU A 139 17.18 -4.33 -16.82
C GLU A 139 16.36 -3.93 -15.59
N LEU A 140 16.31 -2.63 -15.27
CA LEU A 140 15.51 -2.09 -14.17
C LEU A 140 14.02 -2.36 -14.37
N SER A 141 13.50 -2.07 -15.56
CA SER A 141 12.09 -2.26 -15.88
C SER A 141 11.68 -3.72 -15.83
N SER A 142 12.53 -4.61 -16.33
CA SER A 142 12.32 -6.06 -16.28
C SER A 142 12.28 -6.58 -14.85
N SER A 143 13.23 -6.16 -14.03
CA SER A 143 13.30 -6.54 -12.61
C SER A 143 12.06 -6.07 -11.83
N ILE A 144 11.60 -4.85 -12.06
CA ILE A 144 10.40 -4.30 -11.42
C ILE A 144 9.14 -5.07 -11.88
N LYS A 145 9.03 -5.38 -13.17
CA LYS A 145 7.91 -6.17 -13.71
C LYS A 145 7.86 -7.56 -13.07
N LEU A 146 9.00 -8.24 -12.93
CA LEU A 146 9.09 -9.56 -12.27
C LEU A 146 8.69 -9.49 -10.79
N ALA A 147 9.19 -8.50 -10.06
CA ALA A 147 8.84 -8.32 -8.65
C ALA A 147 7.33 -8.05 -8.45
N ARG A 148 6.72 -7.27 -9.34
CA ARG A 148 5.28 -6.98 -9.31
C ARG A 148 4.40 -8.14 -9.81
N ALA A 149 4.96 -9.08 -10.56
CA ALA A 149 4.27 -10.30 -10.98
C ALA A 149 4.12 -11.34 -9.85
N GLY A 150 4.56 -11.03 -8.63
CA GLY A 150 4.42 -11.92 -7.47
C GLY A 150 5.58 -12.88 -7.27
N LEU A 151 6.68 -12.74 -7.99
CA LEU A 151 7.88 -13.57 -7.86
C LEU A 151 8.81 -13.11 -6.72
N ARG A 152 8.31 -12.34 -5.78
CA ARG A 152 9.05 -11.90 -4.60
C ARG A 152 8.42 -12.43 -3.32
N GLU A 153 9.22 -12.52 -2.26
CA GLU A 153 8.73 -12.83 -0.91
C GLU A 153 7.98 -11.64 -0.31
N ASP A 154 6.89 -11.90 0.40
CA ASP A 154 6.12 -10.87 1.10
C ASP A 154 6.99 -10.16 2.16
N GLY A 155 6.79 -8.84 2.28
CA GLY A 155 7.53 -8.00 3.23
C GLY A 155 8.93 -7.55 2.78
N LYS A 156 9.46 -8.05 1.66
CA LYS A 156 10.74 -7.58 1.10
C LYS A 156 10.53 -6.39 0.14
N PRO A 157 11.53 -5.51 -0.03
CA PRO A 157 11.47 -4.44 -1.02
C PRO A 157 11.39 -5.01 -2.45
N ILE A 158 10.87 -4.21 -3.39
CA ILE A 158 10.77 -4.60 -4.82
C ILE A 158 12.15 -4.95 -5.39
N GLY A 159 13.18 -4.24 -4.97
CA GLY A 159 14.55 -4.48 -5.35
C GLY A 159 15.49 -3.50 -4.68
N SER A 160 16.78 -3.82 -4.73
CA SER A 160 17.87 -2.93 -4.34
C SER A 160 18.78 -2.77 -5.55
N TYR A 161 18.96 -1.54 -6.02
CA TYR A 161 19.68 -1.23 -7.24
C TYR A 161 20.83 -0.28 -6.97
N LEU A 162 22.01 -0.62 -7.46
CA LEU A 162 23.20 0.22 -7.40
C LEU A 162 23.47 0.82 -8.78
N PHE A 163 23.34 2.15 -8.90
CA PHE A 163 23.74 2.89 -10.09
C PHE A 163 25.13 3.47 -9.90
N SER A 164 26.11 2.96 -10.61
CA SER A 164 27.48 3.48 -10.63
C SER A 164 27.81 4.11 -11.98
N GLY A 165 28.69 5.11 -11.98
CA GLY A 165 29.11 5.81 -13.18
C GLY A 165 29.47 7.28 -12.92
N PRO A 166 30.03 7.99 -13.92
CA PRO A 166 30.44 9.38 -13.78
C PRO A 166 29.26 10.32 -13.46
N THR A 167 29.58 11.53 -13.02
CA THR A 167 28.59 12.55 -12.72
C THR A 167 27.90 13.01 -14.01
N GLY A 168 26.59 13.31 -13.95
CA GLY A 168 25.83 13.85 -15.07
C GLY A 168 25.20 12.81 -16.02
N VAL A 169 25.45 11.51 -15.85
CA VAL A 169 24.91 10.45 -16.74
C VAL A 169 23.45 10.04 -16.46
N GLY A 170 22.77 10.73 -15.57
CA GLY A 170 21.34 10.50 -15.33
C GLY A 170 20.98 9.55 -14.19
N LYS A 171 21.92 9.08 -13.35
CA LYS A 171 21.64 8.13 -12.24
C LYS A 171 20.47 8.55 -11.34
N THR A 172 20.50 9.79 -10.85
CA THR A 172 19.44 10.35 -10.00
C THR A 172 18.17 10.58 -10.77
N GLU A 173 18.26 10.96 -12.05
CA GLU A 173 17.10 11.21 -12.89
C GLU A 173 16.31 9.91 -13.16
N VAL A 174 16.98 8.78 -13.36
CA VAL A 174 16.32 7.46 -13.46
C VAL A 174 15.45 7.19 -12.22
N ALA A 175 16.00 7.38 -11.01
CA ALA A 175 15.27 7.14 -9.77
C ALA A 175 14.06 8.10 -9.62
N LYS A 176 14.23 9.37 -9.99
CA LYS A 176 13.18 10.39 -9.95
C LYS A 176 12.05 10.08 -10.94
N GLN A 177 12.40 9.76 -12.18
CA GLN A 177 11.40 9.42 -13.20
C GLN A 177 10.72 8.08 -12.91
N LEU A 178 11.43 7.12 -12.34
CA LEU A 178 10.85 5.87 -11.86
C LEU A 178 9.77 6.13 -10.80
N SER A 179 10.06 6.99 -9.81
CA SER A 179 9.08 7.34 -8.78
C SER A 179 7.85 8.02 -9.36
N ASN A 180 8.04 8.92 -10.33
CA ASN A 180 6.96 9.62 -11.02
C ASN A 180 6.07 8.66 -11.82
N THR A 181 6.69 7.75 -12.57
CA THR A 181 5.97 6.79 -13.44
C THR A 181 5.22 5.74 -12.61
N LEU A 182 5.79 5.31 -11.50
CA LEU A 182 5.14 4.38 -10.57
C LEU A 182 4.17 5.08 -9.62
N GLY A 183 4.14 6.41 -9.58
CA GLY A 183 3.29 7.20 -8.69
C GLY A 183 3.61 7.02 -7.21
N ILE A 184 4.88 6.75 -6.86
CA ILE A 184 5.34 6.58 -5.48
C ILE A 184 6.19 7.78 -5.05
N LYS A 185 6.23 8.07 -3.75
CA LYS A 185 7.04 9.16 -3.22
C LYS A 185 8.52 8.77 -3.21
N LEU A 186 9.39 9.60 -3.82
CA LEU A 186 10.83 9.47 -3.71
C LEU A 186 11.31 10.08 -2.39
N LEU A 187 11.98 9.27 -1.57
CA LEU A 187 12.74 9.74 -0.41
C LEU A 187 14.22 9.76 -0.81
N ARG A 188 14.83 10.93 -0.76
CA ARG A 188 16.26 11.11 -1.07
C ARG A 188 17.04 11.44 0.19
N PHE A 189 18.14 10.72 0.41
CA PHE A 189 19.10 10.99 1.44
C PHE A 189 20.45 11.27 0.75
N ASP A 190 20.94 12.48 0.87
CA ASP A 190 22.24 12.86 0.32
C ASP A 190 23.30 12.67 1.41
N MET A 191 24.16 11.66 1.22
CA MET A 191 25.16 11.31 2.23
C MET A 191 26.22 12.40 2.42
N SER A 192 26.35 13.33 1.49
CA SER A 192 27.26 14.49 1.64
C SER A 192 26.80 15.46 2.74
N GLU A 193 25.51 15.46 3.08
CA GLU A 193 24.96 16.29 4.16
C GLU A 193 25.23 15.71 5.55
N TYR A 194 25.71 14.47 5.63
CA TYR A 194 25.95 13.74 6.88
C TYR A 194 27.46 13.47 7.15
N MET A 195 28.34 14.07 6.37
CA MET A 195 29.80 13.99 6.56
C MET A 195 30.34 15.07 7.47
#